data_6c9e4cb34358263b2c1d2acce59d13a4
#
_entry.id   6c9e4cb34358263b2c1d2acce59d13a4
#
_cell.length_a   1.000
_cell.length_b   1.000
_cell.length_c   1.000
_cell.angle_alpha   90.00
_cell.angle_beta   90.00
_cell.angle_gamma   90.00
#
_symmetry.space_group_name_H-M   'P 1'
#
loop_
_entity.id
_entity.type
_entity.pdbx_description
1 polymer ?
#
loop_
_entity_poly.entity_id
_entity_poly.type
_entity_poly.pdbx_seq_one_letter_code
_entity_poly.pdbx_strand_id
1 'polypeptide(L)'
;MILSVDEYHNHLPTAPSQAPLSVVPDDFQWETYVSRRETTCLRIENFCYYKKYDRNDVVEWCCLHPKCYASAKTTHDNTNITLLNKVHNHPPKSDDFFESTKIRSGVKRRISLDPSERPQKAVDMTIKHVLGDTLDGRDLRRFVATAKRKKQSKKPKIPKSTKEVEKSLREIVRKERFVEGGDLVRVVRNDCIMIACEKGLKLLTNHADHVFGDGTFQYAPKHFKQMFTLHVIKDNIYVPVLYFLLKNKQQRTYQSMFKVVKEQCPTFNPKVAHFDFEVAIHNAFLQVFPGAEVRGCRFHLAQAWYWKLASLGLQVTYLMGKSKTAVWLKTCFGIPCLPPDAVLEFFKEEMCKESPKHQALEPFINYMNSTYMSPASKFPPKLWAGCLSGDMNNTTNGCENFHRHFGAGFLSPHPSIYDWLSHVNRTNKRHMIRSNGCNNPQKKSHALNKHLLDISSQFQSNSIDKMTFVKLTSLNCLPKSVRMNNTRSRCVVSSIKKKYALAVRRILKKR
;
A
#
# COMPACT_ATOMS: atom_id res chain seq x y z
N MET A 1 50.97 -4.00 -67.01
CA MET A 1 50.22 -3.73 -68.25
C MET A 1 48.94 -3.04 -67.84
N ILE A 2 48.91 -1.76 -68.09
CA ILE A 2 47.86 -0.83 -67.78
C ILE A 2 46.77 -0.99 -68.84
N LEU A 3 45.52 -1.19 -68.45
CA LEU A 3 44.38 -0.96 -69.35
C LEU A 3 43.35 -0.09 -68.61
N SER A 4 43.03 0.95 -69.28
CA SER A 4 42.32 2.15 -68.93
C SER A 4 40.87 1.98 -68.49
N VAL A 5 40.48 2.81 -67.57
CA VAL A 5 39.13 3.23 -67.23
C VAL A 5 38.65 4.12 -68.39
N ASP A 6 37.56 3.75 -69.11
CA ASP A 6 36.63 4.63 -69.78
C ASP A 6 35.57 3.77 -70.47
N GLU A 7 34.33 3.98 -70.15
CA GLU A 7 33.04 3.61 -70.79
C GLU A 7 32.05 2.98 -69.79
N TYR A 8 31.44 3.87 -68.94
CA TYR A 8 30.08 3.71 -68.48
C TYR A 8 29.48 5.09 -68.15
N HIS A 9 29.31 5.88 -69.19
CA HIS A 9 28.40 7.03 -69.15
C HIS A 9 27.19 6.77 -70.06
N ASN A 10 26.03 7.17 -69.50
CA ASN A 10 24.74 7.29 -70.16
C ASN A 10 23.79 6.09 -70.04
N HIS A 11 23.00 6.15 -68.94
CA HIS A 11 21.51 6.07 -68.97
C HIS A 11 20.96 6.42 -67.55
N LEU A 12 21.02 7.71 -67.21
CA LEU A 12 20.14 8.25 -66.19
C LEU A 12 18.79 8.58 -66.87
N PRO A 13 17.66 8.08 -66.37
CA PRO A 13 16.38 8.56 -66.88
C PRO A 13 16.20 10.00 -66.43
N THR A 14 15.93 10.87 -67.40
CA THR A 14 15.55 12.25 -67.25
C THR A 14 14.46 12.42 -66.18
N ALA A 15 14.67 13.30 -65.24
CA ALA A 15 13.69 13.69 -64.24
C ALA A 15 12.38 14.14 -64.95
N PRO A 16 11.22 13.69 -64.52
CA PRO A 16 9.94 14.18 -65.07
C PRO A 16 9.83 15.67 -64.74
N SER A 17 9.48 16.45 -65.74
CA SER A 17 9.21 17.89 -65.66
C SER A 17 8.36 18.26 -64.48
N GLN A 18 8.70 19.33 -63.79
CA GLN A 18 7.94 19.88 -62.68
C GLN A 18 6.51 20.16 -63.10
N ALA A 19 5.58 19.33 -62.58
CA ALA A 19 4.17 19.64 -62.68
C ALA A 19 3.85 20.92 -61.88
N PRO A 20 2.94 21.79 -62.32
CA PRO A 20 2.65 23.04 -61.66
C PRO A 20 2.18 22.83 -60.23
N LEU A 21 2.72 23.58 -59.29
CA LEU A 21 2.32 23.63 -57.89
C LEU A 21 0.83 23.93 -57.79
N SER A 22 0.00 22.91 -57.54
CA SER A 22 -1.43 23.10 -57.39
C SER A 22 -1.67 23.71 -55.98
N VAL A 23 -2.26 24.90 -55.97
CA VAL A 23 -2.84 25.51 -54.78
C VAL A 23 -3.89 24.56 -54.22
N VAL A 24 -3.79 24.23 -52.94
CA VAL A 24 -4.70 23.30 -52.28
C VAL A 24 -6.03 24.00 -52.03
N PRO A 25 -7.19 23.40 -52.32
CA PRO A 25 -8.51 23.97 -52.02
C PRO A 25 -8.67 24.26 -50.52
N ASP A 26 -9.43 25.31 -50.15
CA ASP A 26 -9.70 25.70 -48.78
C ASP A 26 -10.35 24.59 -47.92
N ASP A 27 -10.99 23.60 -48.49
CA ASP A 27 -11.60 22.46 -47.79
C ASP A 27 -10.65 21.27 -47.54
N PHE A 28 -9.36 21.41 -47.82
CA PHE A 28 -8.41 20.31 -47.75
C PHE A 28 -7.99 20.01 -46.29
N GLN A 29 -8.42 18.83 -45.79
CA GLN A 29 -8.16 18.43 -44.39
C GLN A 29 -6.76 17.85 -44.21
N TRP A 30 -5.97 18.48 -43.42
CA TRP A 30 -4.69 17.98 -42.97
C TRP A 30 -4.38 18.39 -41.54
N GLU A 31 -3.66 17.53 -40.82
CA GLU A 31 -3.25 17.78 -39.46
C GLU A 31 -1.96 17.04 -39.11
N THR A 32 -1.20 17.57 -38.18
CA THR A 32 -0.07 16.85 -37.60
C THR A 32 -0.55 16.01 -36.43
N TYR A 33 -0.01 14.80 -36.29
CA TYR A 33 -0.32 13.92 -35.16
C TYR A 33 0.92 13.17 -34.70
N VAL A 34 0.87 12.66 -33.44
CA VAL A 34 1.96 11.84 -32.89
C VAL A 34 1.70 10.38 -33.16
N SER A 35 2.61 9.72 -33.88
CA SER A 35 2.52 8.32 -34.26
C SER A 35 2.66 7.38 -33.03
N ARG A 36 2.39 6.10 -33.26
CA ARG A 36 2.63 5.04 -32.24
C ARG A 36 4.10 4.94 -31.80
N ARG A 37 5.04 5.41 -32.61
CA ARG A 37 6.50 5.46 -32.30
C ARG A 37 6.92 6.77 -31.64
N GLU A 38 5.96 7.63 -31.28
CA GLU A 38 6.20 8.95 -30.66
C GLU A 38 6.93 9.95 -31.59
N THR A 39 6.82 9.76 -32.91
CA THR A 39 7.30 10.69 -33.92
C THR A 39 6.17 11.53 -34.45
N THR A 40 6.42 12.79 -34.80
CA THR A 40 5.43 13.63 -35.49
C THR A 40 5.23 13.13 -36.89
N CYS A 41 3.98 12.94 -37.28
CA CYS A 41 3.53 12.53 -38.60
C CYS A 41 2.47 13.52 -39.11
N LEU A 42 2.26 13.53 -40.42
CA LEU A 42 1.24 14.33 -41.07
C LEU A 42 0.11 13.42 -41.57
N ARG A 43 -1.11 13.83 -41.35
CA ARG A 43 -2.32 13.24 -41.93
C ARG A 43 -2.83 14.15 -43.06
N ILE A 44 -3.04 13.61 -44.21
CA ILE A 44 -3.67 14.29 -45.35
C ILE A 44 -4.75 13.33 -45.92
N GLU A 45 -6.02 13.73 -45.90
CA GLU A 45 -7.13 12.92 -46.43
C GLU A 45 -7.07 11.44 -46.01
N ASN A 46 -6.80 11.17 -44.75
CA ASN A 46 -6.65 9.82 -44.20
C ASN A 46 -5.43 9.01 -44.66
N PHE A 47 -4.46 9.65 -45.29
CA PHE A 47 -3.13 9.08 -45.55
C PHE A 47 -2.12 9.55 -44.54
N CYS A 48 -1.14 8.68 -44.22
CA CYS A 48 -0.12 8.93 -43.22
C CYS A 48 1.21 9.27 -43.91
N TYR A 49 1.82 10.34 -43.46
CA TYR A 49 3.14 10.76 -43.93
C TYR A 49 4.13 10.87 -42.79
N TYR A 50 5.38 10.49 -43.04
CA TYR A 50 6.49 10.68 -42.13
C TYR A 50 7.36 11.88 -42.57
N LYS A 51 8.01 12.55 -41.63
CA LYS A 51 8.96 13.65 -41.88
C LYS A 51 10.22 13.08 -42.53
N LYS A 52 10.52 13.52 -43.75
CA LYS A 52 11.71 13.11 -44.50
C LYS A 52 12.86 14.09 -44.29
N TYR A 53 12.59 15.38 -44.47
CA TYR A 53 13.55 16.45 -44.27
C TYR A 53 12.91 17.61 -43.50
N ASP A 54 13.75 18.35 -42.78
CA ASP A 54 13.39 19.52 -41.99
C ASP A 54 14.51 20.55 -42.15
N ARG A 55 14.38 21.44 -43.12
CA ARG A 55 15.42 22.43 -43.50
C ARG A 55 14.77 23.69 -44.06
N ASN A 56 15.43 24.85 -43.78
CA ASN A 56 15.07 26.13 -44.38
C ASN A 56 13.59 26.49 -44.29
N ASP A 57 13.02 26.40 -43.05
CA ASP A 57 11.61 26.70 -42.77
C ASP A 57 10.57 25.85 -43.49
N VAL A 58 10.99 24.78 -44.13
CA VAL A 58 10.13 23.82 -44.84
C VAL A 58 10.35 22.42 -44.36
N VAL A 59 9.24 21.70 -44.11
CA VAL A 59 9.24 20.27 -43.74
C VAL A 59 8.73 19.47 -44.92
N GLU A 60 9.52 18.54 -45.41
CA GLU A 60 9.14 17.62 -46.48
C GLU A 60 8.62 16.31 -45.87
N TRP A 61 7.46 15.87 -46.35
CA TRP A 61 6.73 14.70 -45.90
C TRP A 61 6.60 13.67 -47.02
N CYS A 62 6.84 12.40 -46.70
CA CYS A 62 6.62 11.27 -47.60
C CYS A 62 5.60 10.30 -47.07
N CYS A 63 4.81 9.66 -47.92
CA CYS A 63 3.87 8.67 -47.49
C CYS A 63 4.54 7.52 -46.70
N LEU A 64 3.90 7.12 -45.61
CA LEU A 64 4.40 6.06 -44.73
C LEU A 64 4.28 4.66 -45.34
N HIS A 65 3.45 4.49 -46.41
CA HIS A 65 3.24 3.20 -47.03
C HIS A 65 4.46 2.82 -47.91
N PRO A 66 4.97 1.59 -47.78
CA PRO A 66 6.10 1.13 -48.61
C PRO A 66 5.79 1.26 -50.11
N LYS A 67 6.76 1.73 -50.88
CA LYS A 67 6.63 1.91 -52.35
C LYS A 67 5.55 2.91 -52.77
N CYS A 68 5.09 3.79 -51.90
CA CYS A 68 4.23 4.90 -52.26
C CYS A 68 5.08 6.18 -52.34
N TYR A 69 5.00 6.90 -53.45
CA TYR A 69 5.79 8.11 -53.74
C TYR A 69 5.04 9.40 -53.47
N ALA A 70 3.85 9.33 -52.88
CA ALA A 70 3.09 10.53 -52.50
C ALA A 70 3.88 11.34 -51.50
N SER A 71 3.92 12.65 -51.71
CA SER A 71 4.72 13.57 -50.90
C SER A 71 4.12 14.97 -50.80
N ALA A 72 4.43 15.65 -49.72
CA ALA A 72 3.97 17.04 -49.43
C ALA A 72 5.08 17.87 -48.76
N LYS A 73 4.91 19.18 -48.79
CA LYS A 73 5.71 20.14 -48.04
C LYS A 73 4.81 20.97 -47.14
N THR A 74 5.25 21.24 -45.93
CA THR A 74 4.59 22.21 -45.03
C THR A 74 5.59 23.27 -44.57
N THR A 75 5.09 24.41 -44.18
CA THR A 75 5.87 25.39 -43.41
C THR A 75 6.13 24.83 -41.99
N HIS A 76 7.14 25.32 -41.29
CA HIS A 76 7.50 24.91 -39.94
C HIS A 76 6.38 25.15 -38.88
N ASP A 77 5.64 26.24 -39.08
CA ASP A 77 4.49 26.63 -38.27
C ASP A 77 3.22 25.80 -38.57
N ASN A 78 3.30 24.92 -39.58
CA ASN A 78 2.17 24.12 -40.07
C ASN A 78 0.96 24.97 -40.48
N THR A 79 1.19 26.14 -41.05
CA THR A 79 0.13 27.03 -41.57
C THR A 79 -0.18 26.75 -43.03
N ASN A 80 0.82 26.36 -43.83
CA ASN A 80 0.67 26.12 -45.25
C ASN A 80 1.14 24.72 -45.64
N ILE A 81 0.44 24.12 -46.62
CA ILE A 81 0.78 22.85 -47.21
C ILE A 81 0.81 22.92 -48.72
N THR A 82 1.75 22.22 -49.35
CA THR A 82 1.84 22.03 -50.80
C THR A 82 2.03 20.57 -51.09
N LEU A 83 1.16 20.01 -51.92
CA LEU A 83 1.28 18.62 -52.38
C LEU A 83 2.23 18.55 -53.57
N LEU A 84 3.28 17.72 -53.45
CA LEU A 84 4.25 17.48 -54.52
C LEU A 84 3.82 16.31 -55.40
N ASN A 85 3.32 15.24 -54.80
CA ASN A 85 2.72 14.08 -55.49
C ASN A 85 1.48 13.62 -54.75
N LYS A 86 0.34 13.56 -55.43
CA LYS A 86 -0.98 13.19 -54.85
C LYS A 86 -1.34 11.74 -55.02
N VAL A 87 -0.62 10.98 -55.84
CA VAL A 87 -1.04 9.62 -56.24
C VAL A 87 -0.61 8.62 -55.18
N HIS A 88 -1.59 7.92 -54.59
CA HIS A 88 -1.40 6.79 -53.72
C HIS A 88 -1.68 5.47 -54.41
N ASN A 89 -0.86 4.47 -54.13
CA ASN A 89 -1.03 3.10 -54.64
C ASN A 89 -1.65 2.15 -53.59
N HIS A 90 -2.30 2.70 -52.55
CA HIS A 90 -2.89 1.98 -51.43
C HIS A 90 -4.13 2.74 -50.90
N PRO A 91 -5.07 2.04 -50.24
CA PRO A 91 -6.25 2.71 -49.68
C PRO A 91 -5.89 3.61 -48.48
N PRO A 92 -6.71 4.63 -48.15
CA PRO A 92 -6.58 5.47 -46.98
C PRO A 92 -6.79 4.66 -45.69
N LYS A 93 -6.37 5.19 -44.56
CA LYS A 93 -6.66 4.65 -43.23
C LYS A 93 -8.04 5.11 -42.78
N SER A 94 -8.69 4.29 -41.91
CA SER A 94 -9.93 4.72 -41.27
C SER A 94 -9.71 5.82 -40.24
N ASP A 95 -10.73 6.60 -39.93
CA ASP A 95 -10.71 7.58 -38.85
C ASP A 95 -10.40 6.94 -37.49
N ASP A 96 -10.94 5.71 -37.24
CA ASP A 96 -10.65 4.92 -36.04
C ASP A 96 -9.16 4.65 -35.86
N PHE A 97 -8.40 4.48 -36.93
CA PHE A 97 -6.95 4.32 -36.87
C PHE A 97 -6.27 5.55 -36.28
N PHE A 98 -6.70 6.74 -36.72
CA PHE A 98 -6.13 8.00 -36.24
C PHE A 98 -6.54 8.27 -34.80
N GLU A 99 -7.82 8.08 -34.47
CA GLU A 99 -8.33 8.26 -33.13
C GLU A 99 -7.65 7.31 -32.13
N SER A 100 -7.59 6.02 -32.44
CA SER A 100 -6.86 5.02 -31.64
C SER A 100 -5.37 5.39 -31.48
N THR A 101 -4.76 6.01 -32.50
CA THR A 101 -3.35 6.44 -32.44
C THR A 101 -3.18 7.66 -31.56
N LYS A 102 -4.07 8.68 -31.65
CA LYS A 102 -4.10 9.84 -30.76
C LYS A 102 -4.24 9.43 -29.30
N ILE A 103 -5.19 8.52 -28.99
CA ILE A 103 -5.40 7.99 -27.64
C ILE A 103 -4.13 7.29 -27.12
N ARG A 104 -3.52 6.41 -27.93
CA ARG A 104 -2.29 5.70 -27.52
C ARG A 104 -1.13 6.63 -27.23
N SER A 105 -0.94 7.66 -28.06
CA SER A 105 0.12 8.66 -27.83
C SER A 105 -0.17 9.51 -26.60
N GLY A 106 -1.43 9.91 -26.38
CA GLY A 106 -1.89 10.62 -25.18
C GLY A 106 -1.65 9.81 -23.90
N VAL A 107 -2.02 8.54 -23.89
CA VAL A 107 -1.77 7.62 -22.77
C VAL A 107 -0.27 7.47 -22.48
N LYS A 108 0.56 7.33 -23.51
CA LYS A 108 2.02 7.24 -23.34
C LYS A 108 2.60 8.53 -22.76
N ARG A 109 2.17 9.70 -23.30
CA ARG A 109 2.59 11.01 -22.80
C ARG A 109 2.21 11.19 -21.34
N ARG A 110 0.98 10.84 -20.96
CA ARG A 110 0.49 10.93 -19.60
C ARG A 110 1.30 10.07 -18.63
N ILE A 111 1.56 8.79 -18.97
CA ILE A 111 2.43 7.90 -18.20
C ILE A 111 3.88 8.43 -18.15
N SER A 112 4.33 9.15 -19.19
CA SER A 112 5.66 9.76 -19.20
C SER A 112 5.78 10.92 -18.25
N LEU A 113 4.73 11.72 -18.11
CA LEU A 113 4.64 12.86 -17.18
C LEU A 113 4.45 12.39 -15.73
N ASP A 114 3.57 11.41 -15.51
CA ASP A 114 3.37 10.80 -14.19
C ASP A 114 3.50 9.27 -14.27
N PRO A 115 4.72 8.71 -14.11
CA PRO A 115 4.92 7.27 -14.07
C PRO A 115 4.22 6.56 -12.90
N SER A 116 3.78 7.31 -11.89
CA SER A 116 3.07 6.75 -10.73
C SER A 116 1.59 6.45 -11.01
N GLU A 117 1.02 7.11 -12.01
CA GLU A 117 -0.40 6.99 -12.33
C GLU A 117 -0.80 5.55 -12.66
N ARG A 118 -2.00 5.14 -12.22
CA ARG A 118 -2.55 3.82 -12.55
C ARG A 118 -2.83 3.72 -14.05
N PRO A 119 -2.42 2.65 -14.75
CA PRO A 119 -2.65 2.49 -16.19
C PRO A 119 -4.10 2.69 -16.63
N GLN A 120 -5.06 2.15 -15.87
CA GLN A 120 -6.48 2.35 -16.14
C GLN A 120 -6.86 3.83 -16.04
N LYS A 121 -6.47 4.51 -14.96
CA LYS A 121 -6.76 5.93 -14.77
C LYS A 121 -6.16 6.79 -15.88
N ALA A 122 -4.93 6.48 -16.33
CA ALA A 122 -4.31 7.19 -17.45
C ALA A 122 -5.12 7.04 -18.73
N VAL A 123 -5.67 5.87 -18.99
CA VAL A 123 -6.58 5.63 -20.13
C VAL A 123 -7.88 6.40 -19.94
N ASP A 124 -8.58 6.23 -18.81
CA ASP A 124 -9.88 6.87 -18.53
C ASP A 124 -9.79 8.41 -18.68
N MET A 125 -8.71 9.00 -18.19
CA MET A 125 -8.48 10.43 -18.30
C MET A 125 -8.12 10.89 -19.73
N THR A 126 -7.54 10.00 -20.55
CA THR A 126 -7.20 10.33 -21.94
C THR A 126 -8.44 10.24 -22.83
N ILE A 127 -9.31 9.25 -22.59
CA ILE A 127 -10.54 9.06 -23.40
C ILE A 127 -11.71 9.94 -22.95
N LYS A 128 -11.59 10.71 -21.86
CA LYS A 128 -12.66 11.52 -21.28
C LYS A 128 -13.37 12.43 -22.30
N HIS A 129 -12.67 12.88 -23.33
CA HIS A 129 -13.16 13.80 -24.36
C HIS A 129 -13.39 13.13 -25.73
N VAL A 130 -13.30 11.79 -25.78
CA VAL A 130 -13.54 11.03 -27.00
C VAL A 130 -14.97 10.53 -27.00
N LEU A 131 -15.73 10.90 -28.04
CA LEU A 131 -17.07 10.34 -28.27
C LEU A 131 -16.89 8.90 -28.76
N GLY A 132 -17.24 7.93 -27.91
CA GLY A 132 -16.79 6.55 -28.00
C GLY A 132 -17.50 5.64 -28.99
N ASP A 133 -18.17 6.14 -30.05
CA ASP A 133 -19.01 5.32 -30.93
C ASP A 133 -18.26 4.29 -31.80
N THR A 134 -16.94 4.47 -31.95
CA THR A 134 -16.11 3.62 -32.81
C THR A 134 -15.15 2.69 -32.03
N LEU A 135 -14.95 2.93 -30.71
CA LEU A 135 -14.01 2.18 -29.89
C LEU A 135 -14.68 0.99 -29.18
N ASP A 136 -14.04 -0.17 -29.24
CA ASP A 136 -14.53 -1.38 -28.57
C ASP A 136 -13.73 -1.75 -27.29
N GLY A 137 -14.23 -2.78 -26.57
CA GLY A 137 -13.57 -3.28 -25.37
C GLY A 137 -12.18 -3.89 -25.64
N ARG A 138 -11.84 -4.24 -26.91
CA ARG A 138 -10.49 -4.71 -27.29
C ARG A 138 -9.53 -3.54 -27.35
N ASP A 139 -9.98 -2.37 -27.81
CA ASP A 139 -9.17 -1.16 -27.85
C ASP A 139 -8.85 -0.65 -26.46
N LEU A 140 -9.82 -0.63 -25.55
CA LEU A 140 -9.57 -0.30 -24.15
C LEU A 140 -8.49 -1.21 -23.54
N ARG A 141 -8.57 -2.52 -23.74
CA ARG A 141 -7.54 -3.45 -23.28
C ARG A 141 -6.17 -3.16 -23.90
N ARG A 142 -6.11 -2.80 -25.19
CA ARG A 142 -4.87 -2.41 -25.89
C ARG A 142 -4.29 -1.10 -25.35
N PHE A 143 -5.11 -0.12 -25.01
CA PHE A 143 -4.66 1.14 -24.40
C PHE A 143 -4.09 0.91 -23.02
N VAL A 144 -4.76 0.13 -22.16
CA VAL A 144 -4.25 -0.26 -20.86
C VAL A 144 -2.93 -1.05 -20.96
N ALA A 145 -2.83 -1.96 -21.91
CA ALA A 145 -1.58 -2.69 -22.19
C ALA A 145 -0.46 -1.74 -22.65
N THR A 146 -0.79 -0.71 -23.45
CA THR A 146 0.17 0.33 -23.88
C THR A 146 0.68 1.13 -22.68
N ALA A 147 -0.22 1.57 -21.78
CA ALA A 147 0.13 2.24 -20.54
C ALA A 147 1.05 1.39 -19.67
N LYS A 148 0.72 0.10 -19.48
CA LYS A 148 1.52 -0.87 -18.72
C LYS A 148 2.93 -1.01 -19.32
N ARG A 149 3.06 -1.19 -20.64
CA ARG A 149 4.36 -1.31 -21.33
C ARG A 149 5.19 -0.03 -21.19
N LYS A 150 4.58 1.15 -21.39
CA LYS A 150 5.29 2.43 -21.24
C LYS A 150 5.77 2.65 -19.81
N LYS A 151 4.94 2.33 -18.81
CA LYS A 151 5.32 2.36 -17.40
C LYS A 151 6.48 1.40 -17.12
N GLN A 152 6.45 0.18 -17.67
CA GLN A 152 7.48 -0.83 -17.49
C GLN A 152 8.81 -0.47 -18.19
N SER A 153 8.76 0.16 -19.38
CA SER A 153 9.98 0.55 -20.13
C SER A 153 10.82 1.61 -19.41
N LYS A 154 10.19 2.40 -18.53
CA LYS A 154 10.89 3.40 -17.71
C LYS A 154 11.49 2.83 -16.41
N LYS A 155 11.14 1.58 -16.07
CA LYS A 155 11.63 0.94 -14.85
C LYS A 155 12.93 0.19 -15.13
N PRO A 156 13.82 0.16 -14.13
CA PRO A 156 14.95 -0.74 -14.17
C PRO A 156 14.50 -2.20 -14.31
N LYS A 157 15.34 -3.06 -14.88
CA LYS A 157 15.07 -4.49 -14.99
C LYS A 157 14.74 -5.07 -13.60
N ILE A 158 13.59 -5.75 -13.48
CA ILE A 158 13.15 -6.29 -12.20
C ILE A 158 14.08 -7.42 -11.77
N PRO A 159 14.67 -7.36 -10.55
CA PRO A 159 15.51 -8.41 -10.01
C PRO A 159 14.73 -9.74 -9.89
N LYS A 160 15.39 -10.84 -10.22
CA LYS A 160 14.80 -12.19 -10.23
C LYS A 160 15.11 -13.00 -8.98
N SER A 161 16.01 -12.52 -8.14
CA SER A 161 16.44 -13.17 -6.90
C SER A 161 16.70 -12.17 -5.78
N THR A 162 16.77 -12.64 -4.54
CA THR A 162 17.12 -11.81 -3.38
C THR A 162 18.51 -11.18 -3.54
N LYS A 163 19.48 -11.95 -4.05
CA LYS A 163 20.87 -11.47 -4.30
C LYS A 163 20.88 -10.32 -5.32
N GLU A 164 20.09 -10.43 -6.38
CA GLU A 164 19.94 -9.35 -7.37
C GLU A 164 19.26 -8.11 -6.78
N VAL A 165 18.24 -8.29 -5.91
CA VAL A 165 17.62 -7.17 -5.19
C VAL A 165 18.65 -6.46 -4.32
N GLU A 166 19.43 -7.19 -3.53
CA GLU A 166 20.47 -6.61 -2.68
C GLU A 166 21.52 -5.86 -3.49
N LYS A 167 21.97 -6.44 -4.61
CA LYS A 167 22.92 -5.77 -5.52
C LYS A 167 22.34 -4.47 -6.06
N SER A 168 21.11 -4.51 -6.58
CA SER A 168 20.44 -3.33 -7.12
C SER A 168 20.24 -2.24 -6.07
N LEU A 169 19.90 -2.61 -4.82
CA LEU A 169 19.73 -1.64 -3.73
C LEU A 169 21.08 -1.04 -3.29
N ARG A 170 22.17 -1.82 -3.30
CA ARG A 170 23.53 -1.31 -3.04
C ARG A 170 23.99 -0.31 -4.12
N GLU A 171 23.69 -0.58 -5.39
CA GLU A 171 23.94 0.36 -6.50
C GLU A 171 23.17 1.67 -6.29
N ILE A 172 21.90 1.60 -5.84
CA ILE A 172 21.08 2.75 -5.51
C ILE A 172 21.71 3.57 -4.35
N VAL A 173 22.12 2.90 -3.28
CA VAL A 173 22.75 3.55 -2.11
C VAL A 173 24.06 4.25 -2.52
N ARG A 174 24.84 3.65 -3.42
CA ARG A 174 26.07 4.25 -3.97
C ARG A 174 25.82 5.37 -4.98
N LYS A 175 24.56 5.70 -5.26
CA LYS A 175 24.15 6.68 -6.28
C LYS A 175 24.54 6.33 -7.72
N GLU A 176 24.88 5.09 -7.98
CA GLU A 176 25.17 4.57 -9.32
C GLU A 176 23.90 4.44 -10.17
N ARG A 177 22.73 4.45 -9.50
CA ARG A 177 21.44 4.25 -10.15
C ARG A 177 20.38 5.12 -9.48
N PHE A 178 19.72 5.95 -10.28
CA PHE A 178 18.57 6.71 -9.79
C PHE A 178 17.29 5.87 -9.79
N VAL A 179 16.61 5.83 -8.64
CA VAL A 179 15.27 5.24 -8.47
C VAL A 179 14.48 6.10 -7.51
N GLU A 180 13.22 6.36 -7.81
CA GLU A 180 12.34 7.12 -6.92
C GLU A 180 12.25 6.45 -5.53
N GLY A 181 12.59 7.18 -4.48
CA GLY A 181 12.65 6.68 -3.10
C GLY A 181 13.93 5.91 -2.76
N GLY A 182 14.91 5.87 -3.68
CA GLY A 182 16.20 5.23 -3.41
C GLY A 182 17.02 5.96 -2.34
N ASP A 183 16.83 7.25 -2.18
CA ASP A 183 17.40 8.09 -1.12
C ASP A 183 16.96 7.69 0.29
N LEU A 184 15.87 6.94 0.41
CA LEU A 184 15.39 6.40 1.68
C LEU A 184 16.08 5.10 2.09
N VAL A 185 16.77 4.40 1.18
CA VAL A 185 17.48 3.16 1.51
C VAL A 185 18.72 3.48 2.34
N ARG A 186 18.73 3.06 3.62
CA ARG A 186 19.80 3.37 4.57
C ARG A 186 20.79 2.21 4.71
N VAL A 187 20.28 1.02 4.89
CA VAL A 187 21.11 -0.18 5.16
C VAL A 187 20.62 -1.34 4.31
N VAL A 188 21.57 -2.05 3.69
CA VAL A 188 21.30 -3.29 2.93
C VAL A 188 22.17 -4.42 3.50
N ARG A 189 21.54 -5.30 4.27
CA ARG A 189 22.12 -6.54 4.82
C ARG A 189 21.46 -7.77 4.21
N ASN A 190 22.08 -8.92 4.39
CA ASN A 190 21.56 -10.17 3.82
C ASN A 190 20.21 -10.60 4.39
N ASP A 191 19.90 -10.24 5.61
CA ASP A 191 18.70 -10.65 6.35
C ASP A 191 17.66 -9.53 6.50
N CYS A 192 18.09 -8.26 6.47
CA CYS A 192 17.22 -7.11 6.56
C CYS A 192 17.69 -5.91 5.73
N ILE A 193 16.74 -5.14 5.24
CA ILE A 193 16.97 -3.89 4.53
C ILE A 193 16.19 -2.80 5.26
N MET A 194 16.86 -1.72 5.63
CA MET A 194 16.26 -0.57 6.33
C MET A 194 16.02 0.59 5.37
N ILE A 195 14.81 1.13 5.43
CA ILE A 195 14.37 2.29 4.68
C ILE A 195 13.84 3.34 5.66
N ALA A 196 14.39 4.55 5.60
CA ALA A 196 14.01 5.66 6.46
C ALA A 196 14.43 7.01 5.87
N CYS A 197 13.67 8.07 6.18
CA CYS A 197 14.14 9.44 5.96
C CYS A 197 14.77 10.00 7.24
N GLU A 198 15.58 11.06 7.12
CA GLU A 198 16.25 11.71 8.24
C GLU A 198 15.26 12.18 9.31
N LYS A 199 14.16 12.79 8.90
CA LYS A 199 13.10 13.20 9.82
C LYS A 199 12.48 12.03 10.58
N GLY A 200 12.35 10.85 9.94
CA GLY A 200 11.86 9.63 10.57
C GLY A 200 12.80 9.15 11.69
N LEU A 201 14.11 9.19 11.46
CA LEU A 201 15.12 8.84 12.48
C LEU A 201 15.05 9.81 13.67
N LYS A 202 14.95 11.13 13.42
CA LYS A 202 14.78 12.14 14.48
C LYS A 202 13.49 11.94 15.26
N LEU A 203 12.38 11.63 14.60
CA LEU A 203 11.11 11.35 15.28
C LEU A 203 11.20 10.10 16.14
N LEU A 204 11.87 9.04 15.69
CA LEU A 204 12.08 7.83 16.47
C LEU A 204 12.83 8.12 17.77
N THR A 205 13.88 8.92 17.71
CA THR A 205 14.69 9.28 18.88
C THR A 205 13.92 10.19 19.84
N ASN A 206 13.20 11.18 19.30
CA ASN A 206 12.49 12.19 20.12
C ASN A 206 11.20 11.66 20.76
N HIS A 207 10.64 10.56 20.25
CA HIS A 207 9.40 9.95 20.73
C HIS A 207 9.62 8.47 21.06
N ALA A 208 10.71 8.18 21.78
CA ALA A 208 11.16 6.82 22.10
C ALA A 208 10.37 6.15 23.23
N ASP A 209 9.57 6.88 24.01
CA ASP A 209 8.87 6.32 25.18
C ASP A 209 8.00 5.12 24.79
N HIS A 210 7.22 5.24 23.72
CA HIS A 210 6.40 4.16 23.19
C HIS A 210 6.68 3.97 21.71
N VAL A 211 7.13 2.78 21.32
CA VAL A 211 7.31 2.39 19.93
C VAL A 211 6.37 1.23 19.56
N PHE A 212 5.87 1.24 18.34
CA PHE A 212 4.91 0.28 17.85
C PHE A 212 5.46 -0.41 16.62
N GLY A 213 5.53 -1.72 16.64
CA GLY A 213 6.04 -2.50 15.53
C GLY A 213 5.00 -3.50 15.03
N ASP A 214 4.84 -3.57 13.71
CA ASP A 214 3.93 -4.51 13.07
C ASP A 214 4.46 -4.96 11.72
N GLY A 215 4.16 -6.19 11.34
CA GLY A 215 4.61 -6.82 10.10
C GLY A 215 3.47 -7.19 9.17
N THR A 216 3.63 -6.93 7.87
CA THR A 216 2.70 -7.39 6.85
C THR A 216 3.40 -8.24 5.80
N PHE A 217 2.75 -9.32 5.36
CA PHE A 217 3.29 -10.25 4.36
C PHE A 217 2.85 -9.86 2.95
N GLN A 218 1.60 -9.49 2.79
CA GLN A 218 0.96 -9.25 1.51
C GLN A 218 1.61 -8.13 0.70
N TYR A 219 2.17 -7.13 1.37
CA TYR A 219 2.74 -5.94 0.73
C TYR A 219 4.28 -5.91 0.77
N ALA A 220 4.90 -6.96 1.27
CA ALA A 220 6.34 -7.15 1.09
C ALA A 220 6.64 -7.39 -0.40
N PRO A 221 7.70 -6.78 -0.98
CA PRO A 221 8.14 -7.07 -2.33
C PRO A 221 8.50 -8.55 -2.51
N LYS A 222 8.45 -9.03 -3.75
CA LYS A 222 8.96 -10.37 -4.08
C LYS A 222 10.33 -10.61 -3.46
N HIS A 223 10.58 -11.83 -3.00
CA HIS A 223 11.81 -12.29 -2.34
C HIS A 223 11.98 -11.89 -0.88
N PHE A 224 11.04 -11.16 -0.26
CA PHE A 224 11.00 -10.90 1.17
C PHE A 224 9.77 -11.56 1.81
N LYS A 225 9.96 -12.07 3.04
CA LYS A 225 8.87 -12.71 3.79
C LYS A 225 7.87 -11.68 4.29
N GLN A 226 8.39 -10.55 4.79
CA GLN A 226 7.54 -9.49 5.34
C GLN A 226 8.14 -8.10 5.16
N MET A 227 7.27 -7.10 5.08
CA MET A 227 7.56 -5.73 5.40
C MET A 227 7.25 -5.52 6.88
N PHE A 228 8.20 -5.01 7.64
CA PHE A 228 8.01 -4.65 9.04
C PHE A 228 8.14 -3.14 9.19
N THR A 229 7.30 -2.51 10.01
CA THR A 229 7.31 -1.07 10.21
C THR A 229 7.40 -0.73 11.69
N LEU A 230 8.22 0.28 12.03
CA LEU A 230 8.21 0.90 13.35
C LEU A 230 7.52 2.26 13.27
N HIS A 231 6.67 2.51 14.26
CA HIS A 231 5.90 3.74 14.40
C HIS A 231 6.16 4.35 15.77
N VAL A 232 6.03 5.66 15.84
CA VAL A 232 5.94 6.43 17.08
C VAL A 232 4.61 7.16 17.14
N ILE A 233 4.21 7.61 18.34
CA ILE A 233 3.07 8.50 18.49
C ILE A 233 3.59 9.92 18.64
N LYS A 234 3.09 10.81 17.78
CA LYS A 234 3.27 12.25 17.89
C LYS A 234 1.91 12.93 17.76
N ASP A 235 1.55 13.77 18.70
CA ASP A 235 0.28 14.52 18.70
C ASP A 235 -0.94 13.59 18.49
N ASN A 236 -0.97 12.43 19.18
CA ASN A 236 -1.98 11.37 19.07
C ASN A 236 -2.09 10.71 17.69
N ILE A 237 -1.07 10.85 16.84
CA ILE A 237 -1.02 10.21 15.52
C ILE A 237 0.09 9.16 15.49
N TYR A 238 -0.24 7.98 14.98
CA TYR A 238 0.76 6.96 14.63
C TYR A 238 1.51 7.38 13.37
N VAL A 239 2.80 7.65 13.51
CA VAL A 239 3.69 8.05 12.41
C VAL A 239 4.63 6.89 12.09
N PRO A 240 4.59 6.30 10.88
CA PRO A 240 5.57 5.30 10.46
C PRO A 240 6.91 6.01 10.25
N VAL A 241 7.92 5.59 10.98
CA VAL A 241 9.25 6.22 10.95
C VAL A 241 10.30 5.35 10.27
N LEU A 242 10.21 4.02 10.42
CA LEU A 242 11.10 3.05 9.79
C LEU A 242 10.31 1.98 9.05
N TYR A 243 10.88 1.53 7.93
CA TYR A 243 10.37 0.42 7.13
C TYR A 243 11.50 -0.59 6.95
N PHE A 244 11.19 -1.86 7.12
CA PHE A 244 12.14 -2.96 6.93
C PHE A 244 11.59 -3.99 5.96
N LEU A 245 12.49 -4.57 5.16
CA LEU A 245 12.22 -5.77 4.40
C LEU A 245 13.01 -6.92 5.02
N LEU A 246 12.31 -7.96 5.48
CA LEU A 246 12.88 -9.10 6.20
C LEU A 246 12.71 -10.38 5.39
N LYS A 247 13.77 -11.21 5.34
CA LYS A 247 13.75 -12.50 4.64
C LYS A 247 12.93 -13.57 5.34
N ASN A 248 12.87 -13.51 6.67
CA ASN A 248 12.15 -14.48 7.50
C ASN A 248 11.74 -13.86 8.84
N LYS A 249 11.13 -14.66 9.72
CA LYS A 249 10.67 -14.28 11.06
C LYS A 249 11.51 -14.91 12.20
N GLN A 250 12.75 -15.24 11.92
CA GLN A 250 13.63 -15.83 12.92
C GLN A 250 14.15 -14.77 13.90
N GLN A 251 14.36 -15.16 15.13
CA GLN A 251 14.86 -14.27 16.18
C GLN A 251 16.15 -13.55 15.77
N ARG A 252 17.11 -14.26 15.13
CA ARG A 252 18.35 -13.66 14.61
C ARG A 252 18.12 -12.54 13.59
N THR A 253 17.07 -12.66 12.76
CA THR A 253 16.73 -11.63 11.76
C THR A 253 16.15 -10.39 12.45
N TYR A 254 15.30 -10.55 13.44
CA TYR A 254 14.82 -9.44 14.27
C TYR A 254 15.96 -8.81 15.09
N GLN A 255 16.90 -9.60 15.62
CA GLN A 255 18.10 -9.05 16.30
C GLN A 255 18.93 -8.19 15.35
N SER A 256 19.18 -8.68 14.13
CA SER A 256 19.91 -7.91 13.10
C SER A 256 19.19 -6.60 12.79
N MET A 257 17.85 -6.65 12.64
CA MET A 257 17.01 -5.47 12.41
C MET A 257 17.15 -4.44 13.55
N PHE A 258 17.02 -4.85 14.80
CA PHE A 258 17.12 -3.93 15.95
C PHE A 258 18.54 -3.42 16.19
N LYS A 259 19.58 -4.21 15.91
CA LYS A 259 20.97 -3.75 15.90
C LYS A 259 21.20 -2.64 14.87
N VAL A 260 20.62 -2.79 13.67
CA VAL A 260 20.65 -1.73 12.64
C VAL A 260 19.94 -0.47 13.12
N VAL A 261 18.82 -0.58 13.84
CA VAL A 261 18.18 0.60 14.46
C VAL A 261 19.13 1.29 15.44
N LYS A 262 19.76 0.54 16.34
CA LYS A 262 20.69 1.08 17.33
C LYS A 262 21.92 1.74 16.69
N GLU A 263 22.42 1.16 15.60
CA GLU A 263 23.55 1.73 14.83
C GLU A 263 23.16 3.04 14.12
N GLN A 264 21.96 3.12 13.55
CA GLN A 264 21.49 4.31 12.83
C GLN A 264 20.93 5.40 13.75
N CYS A 265 20.54 5.04 14.96
CA CYS A 265 20.01 5.92 16.00
C CYS A 265 20.66 5.57 17.35
N PRO A 266 21.94 5.91 17.60
CA PRO A 266 22.65 5.53 18.82
C PRO A 266 21.98 6.02 20.11
N THR A 267 21.30 7.16 20.06
CA THR A 267 20.59 7.79 21.19
C THR A 267 19.16 7.27 21.37
N PHE A 268 18.69 6.36 20.50
CA PHE A 268 17.38 5.75 20.63
C PHE A 268 17.35 4.79 21.84
N ASN A 269 16.57 5.16 22.85
CA ASN A 269 16.40 4.41 24.10
C ASN A 269 14.89 4.21 24.38
N PRO A 270 14.27 3.16 23.82
CA PRO A 270 12.85 2.91 23.98
C PRO A 270 12.53 2.47 25.42
N LYS A 271 11.42 2.99 25.99
CA LYS A 271 10.90 2.52 27.28
C LYS A 271 9.98 1.33 27.11
N VAL A 272 9.00 1.44 26.21
CA VAL A 272 7.99 0.40 25.94
C VAL A 272 7.88 0.14 24.45
N ALA A 273 7.93 -1.13 24.06
CA ALA A 273 7.69 -1.54 22.68
C ALA A 273 6.42 -2.41 22.59
N HIS A 274 5.56 -2.06 21.64
CA HIS A 274 4.30 -2.76 21.38
C HIS A 274 4.43 -3.63 20.14
N PHE A 275 4.34 -4.95 20.28
CA PHE A 275 4.46 -5.92 19.19
C PHE A 275 3.29 -6.91 19.18
N ASP A 276 3.19 -7.68 18.10
CA ASP A 276 2.32 -8.88 18.05
C ASP A 276 2.86 -9.99 18.98
N PHE A 277 2.04 -11.01 19.24
CA PHE A 277 2.36 -12.17 20.08
C PHE A 277 3.31 -13.13 19.37
N GLU A 278 4.52 -12.69 19.12
CA GLU A 278 5.60 -13.47 18.50
C GLU A 278 6.84 -13.47 19.40
N VAL A 279 7.15 -14.62 20.02
CA VAL A 279 8.25 -14.76 20.97
C VAL A 279 9.61 -14.33 20.35
N ALA A 280 9.80 -14.61 19.06
CA ALA A 280 11.05 -14.31 18.37
C ALA A 280 11.37 -12.80 18.35
N ILE A 281 10.36 -11.94 18.13
CA ILE A 281 10.57 -10.49 18.12
C ILE A 281 10.74 -9.93 19.53
N HIS A 282 9.99 -10.46 20.52
CA HIS A 282 10.13 -10.04 21.93
C HIS A 282 11.54 -10.31 22.43
N ASN A 283 12.03 -11.54 22.26
CA ASN A 283 13.39 -11.90 22.68
C ASN A 283 14.46 -11.08 21.96
N ALA A 284 14.31 -10.89 20.64
CA ALA A 284 15.25 -10.12 19.86
C ALA A 284 15.31 -8.65 20.30
N PHE A 285 14.17 -8.05 20.63
CA PHE A 285 14.09 -6.67 21.08
C PHE A 285 14.75 -6.49 22.45
N LEU A 286 14.40 -7.33 23.43
CA LEU A 286 14.95 -7.26 24.79
C LEU A 286 16.46 -7.54 24.83
N GLN A 287 16.99 -8.37 23.93
CA GLN A 287 18.44 -8.59 23.82
C GLN A 287 19.19 -7.35 23.31
N VAL A 288 18.56 -6.50 22.50
CA VAL A 288 19.20 -5.27 21.98
C VAL A 288 18.93 -4.07 22.88
N PHE A 289 17.75 -4.05 23.54
CA PHE A 289 17.29 -2.99 24.44
C PHE A 289 16.86 -3.58 25.79
N PRO A 290 17.80 -4.04 26.64
CA PRO A 290 17.48 -4.78 27.87
C PRO A 290 16.78 -3.93 28.94
N GLY A 291 16.87 -2.59 28.85
CA GLY A 291 16.16 -1.67 29.74
C GLY A 291 14.72 -1.37 29.36
N ALA A 292 14.25 -1.91 28.22
CA ALA A 292 12.91 -1.65 27.72
C ALA A 292 11.92 -2.73 28.19
N GLU A 293 10.64 -2.37 28.18
CA GLU A 293 9.52 -3.29 28.36
C GLU A 293 8.90 -3.68 27.01
N VAL A 294 8.44 -4.92 26.89
CA VAL A 294 7.65 -5.36 25.73
C VAL A 294 6.21 -5.55 26.15
N ARG A 295 5.28 -4.99 25.37
CA ARG A 295 3.83 -5.14 25.53
C ARG A 295 3.23 -5.81 24.29
N GLY A 296 2.38 -6.79 24.52
CA GLY A 296 1.61 -7.45 23.45
C GLY A 296 0.46 -6.58 22.97
N CYS A 297 0.28 -6.53 21.67
CA CYS A 297 -0.81 -5.77 21.05
C CYS A 297 -2.19 -6.32 21.45
N ARG A 298 -3.00 -5.54 22.13
CA ARG A 298 -4.37 -5.92 22.54
C ARG A 298 -5.27 -6.32 21.36
N PHE A 299 -5.09 -5.72 20.20
CA PHE A 299 -5.88 -6.09 19.03
C PHE A 299 -5.56 -7.52 18.56
N HIS A 300 -4.28 -7.88 18.46
CA HIS A 300 -3.85 -9.24 18.10
C HIS A 300 -4.25 -10.26 19.16
N LEU A 301 -4.22 -9.90 20.45
CA LEU A 301 -4.75 -10.74 21.51
C LEU A 301 -6.23 -11.04 21.30
N ALA A 302 -7.04 -10.01 21.13
CA ALA A 302 -8.47 -10.17 20.92
C ALA A 302 -8.78 -10.94 19.63
N GLN A 303 -7.98 -10.76 18.59
CA GLN A 303 -8.08 -11.50 17.34
C GLN A 303 -7.74 -12.99 17.53
N ALA A 304 -6.67 -13.30 18.25
CA ALA A 304 -6.27 -14.69 18.55
C ALA A 304 -7.35 -15.42 19.34
N TRP A 305 -7.91 -14.78 20.38
CA TRP A 305 -9.01 -15.35 21.16
C TRP A 305 -10.26 -15.56 20.31
N TYR A 306 -10.61 -14.59 19.46
CA TYR A 306 -11.74 -14.72 18.54
C TYR A 306 -11.55 -15.86 17.53
N TRP A 307 -10.38 -16.03 16.96
CA TRP A 307 -10.10 -17.12 16.04
C TRP A 307 -10.17 -18.48 16.75
N LYS A 308 -9.67 -18.56 18.00
CA LYS A 308 -9.77 -19.78 18.79
C LYS A 308 -11.22 -20.16 19.05
N LEU A 309 -12.04 -19.22 19.52
CA LEU A 309 -13.46 -19.50 19.73
C LEU A 309 -14.20 -19.85 18.42
N ALA A 310 -13.83 -19.24 17.31
CA ALA A 310 -14.38 -19.58 16.00
C ALA A 310 -13.99 -21.00 15.56
N SER A 311 -12.75 -21.42 15.78
CA SER A 311 -12.27 -22.78 15.49
C SER A 311 -12.95 -23.87 16.34
N LEU A 312 -13.47 -23.49 17.50
CA LEU A 312 -14.23 -24.36 18.38
C LEU A 312 -15.77 -24.34 18.12
N GLY A 313 -16.21 -23.68 17.04
CA GLY A 313 -17.62 -23.57 16.69
C GLY A 313 -18.44 -22.57 17.53
N LEU A 314 -17.79 -21.82 18.42
CA LEU A 314 -18.44 -20.84 19.32
C LEU A 314 -18.76 -19.48 18.65
N GLN A 315 -18.43 -19.31 17.37
CA GLN A 315 -18.61 -18.03 16.65
C GLN A 315 -20.08 -17.60 16.59
N VAL A 316 -20.98 -18.54 16.27
CA VAL A 316 -22.42 -18.24 16.18
C VAL A 316 -22.96 -17.87 17.55
N THR A 317 -22.62 -18.62 18.58
CA THR A 317 -22.99 -18.32 19.98
C THR A 317 -22.50 -16.94 20.40
N TYR A 318 -21.25 -16.60 20.12
CA TYR A 318 -20.66 -15.29 20.38
C TYR A 318 -21.40 -14.16 19.65
N LEU A 319 -21.78 -14.34 18.37
CA LEU A 319 -22.45 -13.32 17.56
C LEU A 319 -23.93 -13.15 17.92
N MET A 320 -24.67 -14.24 18.21
CA MET A 320 -26.10 -14.23 18.51
C MET A 320 -26.48 -13.57 19.86
N GLY A 321 -25.57 -13.45 20.77
CA GLY A 321 -25.46 -12.39 21.77
C GLY A 321 -26.39 -12.41 23.00
N LYS A 322 -27.30 -13.39 23.23
CA LYS A 322 -28.27 -13.36 24.34
C LYS A 322 -28.09 -14.45 25.38
N SER A 323 -27.40 -15.54 25.07
CA SER A 323 -27.19 -16.65 25.98
C SER A 323 -26.17 -16.30 27.08
N LYS A 324 -26.24 -17.02 28.22
CA LYS A 324 -25.21 -16.93 29.28
C LYS A 324 -23.81 -17.19 28.71
N THR A 325 -23.68 -18.18 27.82
CA THR A 325 -22.42 -18.47 27.11
C THR A 325 -21.91 -17.29 26.27
N ALA A 326 -22.79 -16.61 25.53
CA ALA A 326 -22.41 -15.46 24.75
C ALA A 326 -21.93 -14.28 25.62
N VAL A 327 -22.58 -14.05 26.74
CA VAL A 327 -22.18 -13.01 27.71
C VAL A 327 -20.82 -13.35 28.30
N TRP A 328 -20.63 -14.60 28.74
CA TRP A 328 -19.38 -15.10 29.31
C TRP A 328 -18.21 -14.94 28.30
N LEU A 329 -18.38 -15.40 27.06
CA LEU A 329 -17.38 -15.25 26.01
C LEU A 329 -17.00 -13.80 25.76
N LYS A 330 -17.97 -12.88 25.77
CA LYS A 330 -17.71 -11.45 25.59
C LYS A 330 -16.99 -10.84 26.79
N THR A 331 -17.33 -11.29 28.00
CA THR A 331 -16.66 -10.85 29.23
C THR A 331 -15.17 -11.16 29.21
N CYS A 332 -14.73 -12.28 28.62
CA CYS A 332 -13.31 -12.60 28.46
C CYS A 332 -12.49 -11.44 27.84
N PHE A 333 -13.06 -10.71 26.90
CA PHE A 333 -12.35 -9.61 26.23
C PHE A 333 -12.14 -8.36 27.09
N GLY A 334 -12.69 -8.34 28.31
CA GLY A 334 -12.44 -7.29 29.31
C GLY A 334 -11.28 -7.63 30.25
N ILE A 335 -10.88 -8.88 30.35
CA ILE A 335 -9.78 -9.35 31.23
C ILE A 335 -8.48 -8.54 31.04
N PRO A 336 -8.07 -8.15 29.82
CA PRO A 336 -6.87 -7.34 29.62
C PRO A 336 -6.86 -5.99 30.33
N CYS A 337 -8.01 -5.53 30.82
CA CYS A 337 -8.11 -4.30 31.57
C CYS A 337 -7.75 -4.45 33.06
N LEU A 338 -7.71 -5.69 33.59
CA LEU A 338 -7.28 -5.95 34.97
C LEU A 338 -5.78 -5.72 35.15
N PRO A 339 -5.34 -5.41 36.37
CA PRO A 339 -3.94 -5.50 36.74
C PRO A 339 -3.37 -6.90 36.47
N PRO A 340 -2.13 -7.02 35.98
CA PRO A 340 -1.53 -8.33 35.65
C PRO A 340 -1.63 -9.38 36.75
N ASP A 341 -1.41 -8.98 37.99
CA ASP A 341 -1.40 -9.87 39.15
C ASP A 341 -2.80 -10.38 39.53
N ALA A 342 -3.85 -9.63 39.20
CA ALA A 342 -5.23 -10.00 39.46
C ALA A 342 -5.82 -10.96 38.40
N VAL A 343 -5.16 -11.15 37.25
CA VAL A 343 -5.73 -11.88 36.11
C VAL A 343 -5.95 -13.35 36.41
N LEU A 344 -4.94 -14.04 36.96
CA LEU A 344 -5.01 -15.48 37.17
C LEU A 344 -6.07 -15.85 38.20
N GLU A 345 -6.08 -15.14 39.34
CA GLU A 345 -7.07 -15.32 40.40
C GLU A 345 -8.49 -15.09 39.84
N PHE A 346 -8.73 -13.95 39.22
CA PHE A 346 -10.02 -13.61 38.62
C PHE A 346 -10.49 -14.65 37.62
N PHE A 347 -9.59 -15.10 36.73
CA PHE A 347 -9.96 -16.11 35.73
C PHE A 347 -10.36 -17.42 36.35
N LYS A 348 -9.64 -17.91 37.36
CA LYS A 348 -9.94 -19.20 38.04
C LYS A 348 -11.14 -19.10 38.98
N GLU A 349 -11.14 -18.11 39.85
CA GLU A 349 -12.08 -18.04 40.96
C GLU A 349 -13.42 -17.42 40.61
N GLU A 350 -13.45 -16.53 39.61
CA GLU A 350 -14.70 -15.87 39.20
C GLU A 350 -15.16 -16.34 37.82
N MET A 351 -14.31 -16.24 36.80
CA MET A 351 -14.74 -16.56 35.43
C MET A 351 -15.00 -18.05 35.20
N CYS A 352 -14.09 -18.92 35.67
CA CYS A 352 -14.29 -20.38 35.46
C CYS A 352 -15.42 -20.94 36.31
N LYS A 353 -15.60 -20.45 37.54
CA LYS A 353 -16.71 -20.88 38.41
C LYS A 353 -18.08 -20.48 37.85
N GLU A 354 -18.19 -19.31 37.25
CA GLU A 354 -19.41 -18.82 36.59
C GLU A 354 -19.57 -19.34 35.16
N SER A 355 -18.69 -20.22 34.67
CA SER A 355 -18.75 -20.66 33.28
C SER A 355 -20.03 -21.48 32.99
N PRO A 356 -20.75 -21.14 31.92
CA PRO A 356 -21.93 -21.89 31.52
C PRO A 356 -21.57 -23.30 31.10
N LYS A 357 -22.45 -24.28 31.39
CA LYS A 357 -22.29 -25.66 30.91
C LYS A 357 -22.43 -25.69 29.38
N HIS A 358 -21.31 -25.82 28.67
CA HIS A 358 -21.26 -25.91 27.22
C HIS A 358 -19.98 -26.66 26.78
N GLN A 359 -20.13 -27.75 26.04
CA GLN A 359 -19.05 -28.69 25.70
C GLN A 359 -17.82 -27.97 25.05
N ALA A 360 -18.03 -26.97 24.22
CA ALA A 360 -16.94 -26.26 23.54
C ALA A 360 -16.24 -25.19 24.41
N LEU A 361 -16.74 -24.87 25.62
CA LEU A 361 -16.09 -23.92 26.52
C LEU A 361 -14.84 -24.46 27.19
N GLU A 362 -14.86 -25.72 27.58
CA GLU A 362 -13.72 -26.34 28.25
C GLU A 362 -12.43 -26.29 27.42
N PRO A 363 -12.42 -26.67 26.13
CA PRO A 363 -11.22 -26.45 25.27
C PRO A 363 -10.80 -24.99 25.12
N PHE A 364 -11.74 -24.05 25.18
CA PHE A 364 -11.43 -22.61 25.13
C PHE A 364 -10.80 -22.15 26.46
N ILE A 365 -11.34 -22.54 27.60
CA ILE A 365 -10.80 -22.24 28.94
C ILE A 365 -9.37 -22.79 29.07
N ASN A 366 -9.16 -24.06 28.67
CA ASN A 366 -7.83 -24.69 28.68
C ASN A 366 -6.82 -23.94 27.81
N TYR A 367 -7.22 -23.50 26.61
CA TYR A 367 -6.40 -22.67 25.76
C TYR A 367 -6.06 -21.32 26.41
N MET A 368 -7.03 -20.63 27.00
CA MET A 368 -6.83 -19.38 27.71
C MET A 368 -5.84 -19.54 28.86
N ASN A 369 -6.06 -20.56 29.70
CA ASN A 369 -5.23 -20.81 30.87
C ASN A 369 -3.78 -21.17 30.49
N SER A 370 -3.58 -22.10 29.57
CA SER A 370 -2.24 -22.57 29.19
C SER A 370 -1.43 -21.55 28.40
N THR A 371 -2.10 -20.70 27.62
CA THR A 371 -1.41 -19.77 26.71
C THR A 371 -1.21 -18.37 27.29
N TYR A 372 -2.13 -17.92 28.17
CA TYR A 372 -2.20 -16.52 28.56
C TYR A 372 -2.33 -16.25 30.06
N MET A 373 -3.09 -17.06 30.83
CA MET A 373 -3.50 -16.64 32.17
C MET A 373 -2.44 -16.89 33.25
N SER A 374 -1.63 -17.93 33.12
CA SER A 374 -0.59 -18.27 34.09
C SER A 374 0.65 -17.37 33.93
N PRO A 375 1.34 -16.99 35.03
CA PRO A 375 2.65 -16.36 34.96
C PRO A 375 3.69 -17.17 34.19
N ALA A 376 3.56 -18.50 34.18
CA ALA A 376 4.42 -19.42 33.43
C ALA A 376 3.92 -19.71 32.00
N SER A 377 2.82 -19.10 31.57
CA SER A 377 2.27 -19.31 30.21
C SER A 377 3.18 -18.70 29.13
N LYS A 378 2.97 -19.13 27.90
CA LYS A 378 3.74 -18.62 26.76
C LYS A 378 3.67 -17.12 26.62
N PHE A 379 2.54 -16.52 26.95
CA PHE A 379 2.31 -15.08 26.95
C PHE A 379 1.66 -14.66 28.28
N PRO A 380 2.44 -14.45 29.33
CA PRO A 380 1.91 -14.18 30.67
C PRO A 380 1.18 -12.84 30.76
N PRO A 381 0.29 -12.66 31.76
CA PRO A 381 -0.49 -11.43 31.95
C PRO A 381 0.34 -10.15 31.96
N LYS A 382 1.56 -10.17 32.51
CA LYS A 382 2.48 -9.04 32.51
C LYS A 382 2.70 -8.46 31.09
N LEU A 383 2.59 -9.30 30.04
CA LEU A 383 2.79 -8.86 28.66
C LEU A 383 1.61 -8.06 28.10
N TRP A 384 0.37 -8.27 28.57
CA TRP A 384 -0.82 -7.78 27.86
C TRP A 384 -1.93 -7.22 28.77
N ALA A 385 -1.87 -7.40 30.07
CA ALA A 385 -2.85 -6.90 31.02
C ALA A 385 -2.44 -5.49 31.54
N GLY A 386 -3.35 -4.82 32.25
CA GLY A 386 -3.15 -3.49 32.78
C GLY A 386 -3.30 -2.38 31.74
N CYS A 387 -4.06 -2.60 30.68
CA CYS A 387 -4.15 -1.67 29.55
C CYS A 387 -4.87 -0.34 29.83
N LEU A 388 -5.42 -0.13 31.03
CA LEU A 388 -6.04 1.13 31.47
C LEU A 388 -5.18 1.95 32.43
N SER A 389 -4.03 1.45 32.88
CA SER A 389 -3.11 2.16 33.75
C SER A 389 -2.29 3.20 32.96
N GLY A 390 -2.83 4.39 32.77
CA GLY A 390 -2.09 5.59 32.34
C GLY A 390 -1.96 5.84 30.84
N ASP A 391 -1.70 4.83 30.01
CA ASP A 391 -1.51 4.99 28.56
C ASP A 391 -2.55 4.23 27.74
N MET A 392 -3.49 4.99 27.18
CA MET A 392 -4.57 4.46 26.30
C MET A 392 -4.07 3.95 24.93
N ASN A 393 -2.78 4.01 24.66
CA ASN A 393 -2.17 3.69 23.37
C ASN A 393 -1.67 2.25 23.25
N ASN A 394 -2.29 1.30 23.97
CA ASN A 394 -1.83 -0.08 24.07
C ASN A 394 -2.18 -0.97 22.86
N THR A 395 -2.29 -0.42 21.66
CA THR A 395 -2.63 -1.21 20.47
C THR A 395 -1.84 -0.81 19.24
N THR A 396 -1.46 -1.77 18.41
CA THR A 396 -0.90 -1.51 17.06
C THR A 396 -1.99 -1.22 16.01
N ASN A 397 -3.22 -0.87 16.41
CA ASN A 397 -4.31 -0.54 15.49
C ASN A 397 -3.91 0.56 14.49
N GLY A 398 -3.07 1.51 14.91
CA GLY A 398 -2.51 2.53 14.03
C GLY A 398 -1.61 1.93 12.95
N CYS A 399 -0.79 0.95 13.31
CA CYS A 399 0.09 0.23 12.38
C CYS A 399 -0.71 -0.62 11.39
N GLU A 400 -1.74 -1.35 11.85
CA GLU A 400 -2.60 -2.13 10.98
C GLU A 400 -3.41 -1.26 10.03
N ASN A 401 -3.96 -0.16 10.53
CA ASN A 401 -4.64 0.82 9.70
C ASN A 401 -3.70 1.41 8.64
N PHE A 402 -2.46 1.69 9.03
CA PHE A 402 -1.41 2.08 8.09
C PHE A 402 -1.20 1.00 7.02
N HIS A 403 -0.98 -0.27 7.40
CA HIS A 403 -0.75 -1.36 6.45
C HIS A 403 -1.92 -1.55 5.48
N ARG A 404 -3.16 -1.43 5.95
CA ARG A 404 -4.36 -1.50 5.11
C ARG A 404 -4.38 -0.38 4.06
N HIS A 405 -4.08 0.86 4.46
CA HIS A 405 -4.03 2.00 3.54
C HIS A 405 -2.82 1.94 2.61
N PHE A 406 -1.69 1.50 3.13
CA PHE A 406 -0.49 1.26 2.34
C PHE A 406 -0.75 0.23 1.24
N GLY A 407 -1.39 -0.88 1.59
CA GLY A 407 -1.74 -1.94 0.65
C GLY A 407 -2.69 -1.50 -0.46
N ALA A 408 -3.62 -0.58 -0.17
CA ALA A 408 -4.54 -0.04 -1.16
C ALA A 408 -3.83 0.72 -2.32
N GLY A 409 -2.56 1.06 -2.14
CA GLY A 409 -1.72 1.67 -3.18
C GLY A 409 -1.20 0.70 -4.24
N PHE A 410 -1.30 -0.61 -4.03
CA PHE A 410 -0.84 -1.63 -4.96
C PHE A 410 -1.99 -2.30 -5.71
N LEU A 411 -1.74 -2.69 -6.96
CA LEU A 411 -2.72 -3.42 -7.78
C LEU A 411 -2.78 -4.92 -7.45
N SER A 412 -1.68 -5.45 -6.90
CA SER A 412 -1.53 -6.87 -6.55
C SER A 412 -0.62 -7.04 -5.35
N PRO A 413 -0.73 -8.16 -4.62
CA PRO A 413 0.25 -8.55 -3.61
C PRO A 413 1.66 -8.65 -4.18
N HIS A 414 2.66 -8.57 -3.30
CA HIS A 414 4.08 -8.72 -3.62
C HIS A 414 4.54 -7.83 -4.80
N PRO A 415 4.48 -6.49 -4.66
CA PRO A 415 4.89 -5.54 -5.70
C PRO A 415 6.37 -5.71 -6.05
N SER A 416 6.79 -5.14 -7.20
CA SER A 416 8.22 -5.05 -7.49
C SER A 416 8.92 -4.15 -6.47
N ILE A 417 10.21 -4.37 -6.22
CA ILE A 417 10.99 -3.55 -5.28
C ILE A 417 10.96 -2.05 -5.64
N TYR A 418 10.95 -1.72 -6.92
CA TYR A 418 10.95 -0.34 -7.38
C TYR A 418 9.57 0.34 -7.20
N ASP A 419 8.47 -0.39 -7.49
CA ASP A 419 7.11 0.10 -7.21
C ASP A 419 6.91 0.30 -5.71
N TRP A 420 7.46 -0.61 -4.91
CA TRP A 420 7.40 -0.54 -3.47
C TRP A 420 8.16 0.67 -2.92
N LEU A 421 9.42 0.91 -3.36
CA LEU A 421 10.21 2.08 -2.95
C LEU A 421 9.52 3.40 -3.32
N SER A 422 9.03 3.52 -4.55
CA SER A 422 8.28 4.69 -4.99
C SER A 422 7.03 4.93 -4.14
N HIS A 423 6.31 3.85 -3.75
CA HIS A 423 5.14 3.95 -2.90
C HIS A 423 5.49 4.33 -1.46
N VAL A 424 6.57 3.75 -0.91
CA VAL A 424 7.11 4.14 0.41
C VAL A 424 7.47 5.62 0.42
N ASN A 425 8.17 6.12 -0.61
CA ASN A 425 8.55 7.53 -0.71
C ASN A 425 7.33 8.46 -0.63
N ARG A 426 6.30 8.21 -1.45
CA ARG A 426 5.07 9.01 -1.43
C ARG A 426 4.35 8.95 -0.10
N THR A 427 4.25 7.76 0.48
CA THR A 427 3.59 7.53 1.76
C THR A 427 4.36 8.20 2.89
N ASN A 428 5.69 8.04 2.91
CA ASN A 428 6.56 8.67 3.89
C ASN A 428 6.46 10.20 3.85
N LYS A 429 6.57 10.80 2.66
CA LYS A 429 6.39 12.26 2.49
C LYS A 429 5.06 12.75 3.08
N ARG A 430 3.95 12.04 2.79
CA ARG A 430 2.62 12.38 3.32
C ARG A 430 2.57 12.32 4.85
N HIS A 431 3.13 11.27 5.47
CA HIS A 431 3.16 11.13 6.92
C HIS A 431 4.08 12.15 7.58
N MET A 432 5.23 12.47 6.96
CA MET A 432 6.14 13.49 7.47
C MET A 432 5.53 14.91 7.41
N ILE A 433 4.71 15.20 6.41
CA ILE A 433 3.93 16.45 6.36
C ILE A 433 2.88 16.46 7.45
N ARG A 434 2.11 15.38 7.61
CA ARG A 434 1.08 15.29 8.66
C ARG A 434 1.65 15.41 10.08
N SER A 435 2.88 14.97 10.30
CA SER A 435 3.56 15.11 11.60
C SER A 435 3.99 16.54 11.94
N ASN A 436 3.84 17.53 11.03
CA ASN A 436 4.11 18.94 11.29
C ASN A 436 2.88 19.71 11.82
N GLY A 437 1.67 19.15 11.67
CA GLY A 437 0.44 19.82 12.02
C GLY A 437 -0.08 19.41 13.41
N CYS A 438 -0.69 20.35 14.12
CA CYS A 438 -1.53 20.02 15.27
C CYS A 438 -2.84 19.41 14.75
N ASN A 439 -3.08 18.13 15.01
CA ASN A 439 -4.35 17.50 14.70
C ASN A 439 -5.25 17.56 15.94
N ASN A 440 -6.41 18.14 15.79
CA ASN A 440 -7.45 18.03 16.80
C ASN A 440 -7.78 16.54 17.02
N PRO A 441 -7.76 16.04 18.26
CA PRO A 441 -8.13 14.66 18.55
C PRO A 441 -9.56 14.42 18.06
N GLN A 442 -9.77 13.28 17.40
CA GLN A 442 -11.10 12.91 16.93
C GLN A 442 -12.06 12.83 18.14
N LYS A 443 -13.13 13.63 18.14
CA LYS A 443 -14.13 13.71 19.22
C LYS A 443 -14.64 12.34 19.72
N LYS A 444 -14.74 11.32 18.85
CA LYS A 444 -15.14 9.95 19.21
C LYS A 444 -14.12 9.20 20.07
N SER A 445 -12.83 9.41 19.84
CA SER A 445 -11.75 8.78 20.63
C SER A 445 -11.75 9.37 22.05
N HIS A 446 -11.93 10.66 22.18
CA HIS A 446 -11.93 11.34 23.48
C HIS A 446 -13.09 10.89 24.39
N ALA A 447 -14.30 10.76 23.85
CA ALA A 447 -15.48 10.31 24.63
C ALA A 447 -15.34 8.84 25.10
N LEU A 448 -14.77 7.97 24.25
CA LEU A 448 -14.53 6.57 24.60
C LEU A 448 -13.47 6.46 25.70
N ASN A 449 -12.39 7.23 25.59
CA ASN A 449 -11.32 7.28 26.57
C ASN A 449 -11.83 7.79 27.92
N LYS A 450 -12.64 8.86 27.94
CA LYS A 450 -13.25 9.38 29.17
C LYS A 450 -14.11 8.32 29.87
N HIS A 451 -14.96 7.59 29.14
CA HIS A 451 -15.78 6.53 29.71
C HIS A 451 -14.96 5.39 30.32
N LEU A 452 -13.86 4.98 29.68
CA LEU A 452 -12.97 3.95 30.21
C LEU A 452 -12.22 4.43 31.45
N LEU A 453 -11.83 5.71 31.52
CA LEU A 453 -11.23 6.32 32.70
C LEU A 453 -12.21 6.37 33.87
N ASP A 454 -13.50 6.73 33.60
CA ASP A 454 -14.54 6.72 34.63
C ASP A 454 -14.75 5.33 35.26
N ILE A 455 -14.79 4.28 34.40
CA ILE A 455 -14.89 2.88 34.89
C ILE A 455 -13.63 2.49 35.68
N SER A 456 -12.44 2.90 35.24
CA SER A 456 -11.19 2.64 35.94
C SER A 456 -11.17 3.30 37.31
N SER A 457 -11.62 4.56 37.43
CA SER A 457 -11.72 5.27 38.71
C SER A 457 -12.68 4.61 39.66
N GLN A 458 -13.85 4.13 39.17
CA GLN A 458 -14.82 3.37 40.00
C GLN A 458 -14.24 2.06 40.52
N PHE A 459 -13.44 1.38 39.72
CA PHE A 459 -12.75 0.16 40.14
C PHE A 459 -11.66 0.46 41.19
N GLN A 460 -10.84 1.47 40.98
CA GLN A 460 -9.79 1.89 41.93
C GLN A 460 -10.36 2.35 43.29
N SER A 461 -11.54 2.99 43.30
CA SER A 461 -12.25 3.37 44.52
C SER A 461 -13.05 2.25 45.16
N ASN A 462 -12.95 1.01 44.66
CA ASN A 462 -13.75 -0.15 45.10
C ASN A 462 -15.29 0.07 44.99
N SER A 463 -15.74 1.01 44.17
CA SER A 463 -17.18 1.26 43.94
C SER A 463 -17.82 0.18 43.06
N ILE A 464 -17.03 -0.58 42.34
CA ILE A 464 -17.45 -1.74 41.53
C ILE A 464 -16.50 -2.92 41.75
N ASP A 465 -17.04 -4.16 41.72
CA ASP A 465 -16.26 -5.38 41.84
C ASP A 465 -15.48 -5.72 40.55
N LYS A 466 -14.55 -6.70 40.63
CA LYS A 466 -13.73 -7.14 39.49
C LYS A 466 -14.59 -7.64 38.31
N MET A 467 -15.61 -8.42 38.59
CA MET A 467 -16.51 -8.98 37.55
C MET A 467 -17.26 -7.86 36.82
N THR A 468 -17.80 -6.88 37.56
CA THR A 468 -18.50 -5.72 37.00
C THR A 468 -17.54 -4.87 36.14
N PHE A 469 -16.33 -4.62 36.66
CA PHE A 469 -15.28 -3.91 35.91
C PHE A 469 -14.97 -4.59 34.58
N VAL A 470 -14.72 -5.90 34.59
CA VAL A 470 -14.40 -6.69 33.39
C VAL A 470 -15.59 -6.71 32.41
N LYS A 471 -16.83 -6.87 32.92
CA LYS A 471 -18.05 -6.80 32.08
C LYS A 471 -18.21 -5.45 31.40
N LEU A 472 -17.99 -4.33 32.09
CA LEU A 472 -18.12 -2.99 31.55
C LEU A 472 -17.01 -2.68 30.52
N THR A 473 -15.78 -3.01 30.84
CA THR A 473 -14.63 -2.78 29.94
C THR A 473 -14.68 -3.68 28.70
N SER A 474 -15.25 -4.88 28.80
CA SER A 474 -15.37 -5.81 27.67
C SER A 474 -16.12 -5.20 26.48
N LEU A 475 -17.11 -4.35 26.73
CA LEU A 475 -17.91 -3.67 25.68
C LEU A 475 -17.05 -2.86 24.69
N ASN A 476 -15.95 -2.32 25.18
CA ASN A 476 -15.01 -1.51 24.41
C ASN A 476 -13.86 -2.31 23.80
N CYS A 477 -13.67 -3.55 24.30
CA CYS A 477 -12.55 -4.43 23.92
C CYS A 477 -12.94 -5.52 22.91
N LEU A 478 -14.22 -5.65 22.54
CA LEU A 478 -14.68 -6.65 21.60
C LEU A 478 -13.97 -6.53 20.25
N PRO A 479 -13.49 -7.63 19.66
CA PRO A 479 -12.93 -7.61 18.32
C PRO A 479 -13.96 -7.06 17.34
N LYS A 480 -13.55 -6.12 16.49
CA LYS A 480 -14.36 -5.74 15.33
C LYS A 480 -14.46 -7.02 14.51
N SER A 481 -15.70 -7.51 14.28
CA SER A 481 -15.91 -8.74 13.51
C SER A 481 -14.98 -8.76 12.32
N VAL A 482 -14.14 -9.79 12.23
CA VAL A 482 -13.34 -10.08 11.05
C VAL A 482 -14.32 -10.07 9.89
N ARG A 483 -14.09 -9.21 8.90
CA ARG A 483 -15.03 -8.98 7.80
C ARG A 483 -15.40 -10.31 7.17
N MET A 484 -16.58 -10.82 7.49
CA MET A 484 -17.29 -11.69 6.57
C MET A 484 -17.60 -10.81 5.34
N ASN A 485 -17.23 -11.30 4.17
CA ASN A 485 -17.45 -10.62 2.86
C ASN A 485 -18.95 -10.49 2.51
N ASN A 486 -19.80 -10.06 3.46
CA ASN A 486 -21.22 -9.89 3.22
C ASN A 486 -21.73 -8.57 3.85
N THR A 487 -22.22 -7.69 3.01
CA THR A 487 -22.83 -6.41 3.33
C THR A 487 -23.98 -6.48 4.35
N ARG A 488 -24.61 -7.63 4.56
CA ARG A 488 -25.63 -7.89 5.58
C ARG A 488 -25.08 -7.91 7.03
N SER A 489 -23.80 -8.19 7.23
CA SER A 489 -23.20 -8.29 8.58
C SER A 489 -22.93 -6.95 9.26
N ARG A 490 -22.82 -5.84 8.53
CA ARG A 490 -22.57 -4.50 9.13
C ARG A 490 -23.72 -3.98 9.98
N CYS A 491 -24.97 -4.20 9.55
CA CYS A 491 -26.16 -3.82 10.32
C CYS A 491 -26.36 -4.68 11.57
N VAL A 492 -26.02 -5.97 11.50
CA VAL A 492 -26.18 -6.93 12.60
C VAL A 492 -25.20 -6.61 13.75
N VAL A 493 -23.94 -6.30 13.46
CA VAL A 493 -22.91 -6.01 14.49
C VAL A 493 -23.19 -4.72 15.26
N SER A 494 -23.67 -3.66 14.60
CA SER A 494 -24.08 -2.41 15.26
C SER A 494 -25.30 -2.64 16.18
N SER A 495 -26.27 -3.41 15.74
CA SER A 495 -27.45 -3.81 16.53
C SER A 495 -27.10 -4.70 17.73
N ILE A 496 -26.12 -5.62 17.56
CA ILE A 496 -25.68 -6.53 18.63
C ILE A 496 -24.95 -5.75 19.74
N LYS A 497 -24.06 -4.81 19.41
CA LYS A 497 -23.41 -3.94 20.41
C LYS A 497 -24.43 -3.16 21.26
N LYS A 498 -25.46 -2.59 20.64
CA LYS A 498 -26.54 -1.88 21.35
C LYS A 498 -27.34 -2.83 22.26
N LYS A 499 -27.71 -4.01 21.77
CA LYS A 499 -28.48 -5.01 22.55
C LYS A 499 -27.70 -5.59 23.72
N TYR A 500 -26.39 -5.84 23.55
CA TYR A 500 -25.52 -6.32 24.62
C TYR A 500 -25.32 -5.24 25.69
N ALA A 501 -25.04 -4.00 25.32
CA ALA A 501 -24.95 -2.88 26.27
C ALA A 501 -26.22 -2.71 27.08
N LEU A 502 -27.40 -2.85 26.45
CA LEU A 502 -28.70 -2.85 27.16
C LEU A 502 -28.88 -4.03 28.10
N ALA A 503 -28.44 -5.23 27.73
CA ALA A 503 -28.51 -6.43 28.57
C ALA A 503 -27.62 -6.31 29.81
N VAL A 504 -26.38 -5.84 29.66
CA VAL A 504 -25.46 -5.60 30.79
C VAL A 504 -25.99 -4.51 31.72
N ARG A 505 -26.52 -3.39 31.20
CA ARG A 505 -27.15 -2.34 31.99
C ARG A 505 -28.39 -2.83 32.77
N ARG A 506 -29.16 -3.80 32.20
CA ARG A 506 -30.32 -4.41 32.90
C ARG A 506 -29.87 -5.37 34.01
N ILE A 507 -28.79 -6.08 33.84
CA ILE A 507 -28.21 -6.96 34.88
C ILE A 507 -27.68 -6.12 36.04
N LEU A 508 -27.00 -5.02 35.76
CA LEU A 508 -26.45 -4.09 36.75
C LEU A 508 -27.55 -3.27 37.51
N LYS A 509 -28.74 -3.07 36.89
CA LYS A 509 -29.88 -2.41 37.57
C LYS A 509 -30.73 -3.34 38.45
N LYS A 510 -30.50 -4.64 38.43
CA LYS A 510 -31.23 -5.64 39.23
C LYS A 510 -30.40 -6.13 40.44
N ARG A 511 -29.21 -5.59 40.67
CA ARG A 511 -28.47 -5.59 41.90
C ARG A 511 -28.55 -4.22 42.56
#